data_8fb0214c66d98b9232880263d0e0862e
#
_entry.id   8fb0214c66d98b9232880263d0e0862e
#
_cell.length_a   1.000
_cell.length_b   1.000
_cell.length_c   1.000
_cell.angle_alpha   90.00
_cell.angle_beta   90.00
_cell.angle_gamma   90.00
#
_symmetry.space_group_name_H-M   'P 1'
#
loop_
_entity.id
_entity.type
_entity.pdbx_description
1 polymer ?
#
loop_
_entity_poly.entity_id
_entity_poly.type
_entity_poly.pdbx_seq_one_letter_code
_entity_poly.pdbx_strand_id
1 'polypeptide(L)'
;MNKVLAEIIAGMIPCKMERNRWRGILRYGVWNALKLRYRMKHDHTSPKYYLSVCAIAKNEGPYFEEWIEWHRKQGVEKFYIYDNESTDCTKKVLQPYIESGLVEYNYWPGQKQQLATYDDCFERHRLETRWLAVIDLDEFIVPMRDKTIPEFLR
;
A
#
# COMPACT_ATOMS: atom_id res chain seq x y z
N MET A 1 -16.09 -4.85 -20.46
CA MET A 1 -15.28 -5.60 -21.46
C MET A 1 -14.96 -6.94 -20.88
N ASN A 2 -15.11 -8.06 -21.64
CA ASN A 2 -14.90 -9.42 -21.14
C ASN A 2 -13.40 -9.63 -20.84
N LYS A 3 -13.06 -10.29 -19.71
CA LYS A 3 -11.67 -10.56 -19.29
C LYS A 3 -10.87 -11.28 -20.38
N VAL A 4 -11.50 -12.21 -21.10
CA VAL A 4 -10.89 -12.96 -22.20
C VAL A 4 -10.47 -12.04 -23.36
N LEU A 5 -11.33 -11.08 -23.73
CA LEU A 5 -11.02 -10.14 -24.80
C LEU A 5 -9.86 -9.21 -24.42
N ALA A 6 -9.80 -8.77 -23.16
CA ALA A 6 -8.69 -7.96 -22.65
C ALA A 6 -7.34 -8.69 -22.69
N GLU A 7 -7.32 -10.01 -22.39
CA GLU A 7 -6.10 -10.82 -22.45
C GLU A 7 -5.64 -11.07 -23.90
N ILE A 8 -6.58 -11.27 -24.84
CA ILE A 8 -6.26 -11.43 -26.27
C ILE A 8 -5.64 -10.15 -26.81
N ILE A 9 -6.26 -8.99 -26.56
CA ILE A 9 -5.74 -7.69 -27.03
C ILE A 9 -4.37 -7.39 -26.41
N ALA A 10 -4.19 -7.65 -25.12
CA ALA A 10 -2.90 -7.44 -24.45
C ALA A 10 -1.82 -8.41 -24.98
N GLY A 11 -2.19 -9.65 -25.36
CA GLY A 11 -1.28 -10.62 -25.94
C GLY A 11 -0.65 -10.20 -27.28
N MET A 12 -1.29 -9.31 -28.01
CA MET A 12 -0.80 -8.77 -29.30
C MET A 12 0.31 -7.71 -29.15
N ILE A 13 0.61 -7.26 -27.92
CA ILE A 13 1.63 -6.25 -27.65
C ILE A 13 3.00 -6.89 -27.45
N PRO A 14 4.01 -6.57 -28.28
CA PRO A 14 5.31 -7.27 -28.26
C PRO A 14 6.12 -7.06 -26.95
N CYS A 15 6.03 -5.90 -26.35
CA CYS A 15 6.79 -5.58 -25.15
C CYS A 15 6.08 -6.05 -23.89
N LYS A 16 6.77 -6.87 -23.05
CA LYS A 16 6.22 -7.44 -21.81
C LYS A 16 5.74 -6.34 -20.83
N MET A 17 6.46 -5.25 -20.71
CA MET A 17 6.13 -4.14 -19.80
C MET A 17 4.89 -3.36 -20.28
N GLU A 18 4.83 -3.04 -21.57
CA GLU A 18 3.66 -2.42 -22.20
C GLU A 18 2.44 -3.33 -22.12
N ARG A 19 2.60 -4.62 -22.37
CA ARG A 19 1.55 -5.61 -22.27
C ARG A 19 0.92 -5.69 -20.87
N ASN A 20 1.72 -5.66 -19.82
CA ASN A 20 1.22 -5.64 -18.43
C ASN A 20 0.48 -4.34 -18.11
N ARG A 21 0.98 -3.21 -18.61
CA ARG A 21 0.31 -1.90 -18.50
C ARG A 21 -1.05 -1.90 -19.17
N TRP A 22 -1.14 -2.44 -20.41
CA TRP A 22 -2.40 -2.54 -21.14
C TRP A 22 -3.38 -3.54 -20.51
N ARG A 23 -2.89 -4.65 -19.95
CA ARG A 23 -3.72 -5.58 -19.18
C ARG A 23 -4.38 -4.88 -18.00
N GLY A 24 -3.66 -4.07 -17.26
CA GLY A 24 -4.21 -3.24 -16.19
C GLY A 24 -5.29 -2.28 -16.71
N ILE A 25 -4.99 -1.48 -17.73
CA ILE A 25 -5.93 -0.52 -18.32
C ILE A 25 -7.21 -1.21 -18.83
N LEU A 26 -7.07 -2.34 -19.52
CA LEU A 26 -8.21 -3.07 -20.07
C LEU A 26 -9.03 -3.79 -19.00
N ARG A 27 -8.37 -4.26 -17.92
CA ARG A 27 -9.04 -4.94 -16.80
C ARG A 27 -9.86 -4.00 -15.92
N TYR A 28 -9.31 -2.81 -15.63
CA TYR A 28 -9.96 -1.81 -14.77
C TYR A 28 -10.79 -0.78 -15.53
N GLY A 29 -10.79 -0.85 -16.87
CA GLY A 29 -11.54 0.04 -17.76
C GLY A 29 -10.79 1.32 -18.12
N VAL A 30 -10.82 1.65 -19.39
CA VAL A 30 -10.16 2.86 -19.97
C VAL A 30 -10.59 4.14 -19.24
N TRP A 31 -11.86 4.25 -18.86
CA TRP A 31 -12.40 5.40 -18.13
C TRP A 31 -11.78 5.57 -16.74
N ASN A 32 -11.54 4.47 -16.01
CA ASN A 32 -10.91 4.56 -14.70
C ASN A 32 -9.43 4.92 -14.84
N ALA A 33 -8.74 4.38 -15.85
CA ALA A 33 -7.36 4.75 -16.14
C ALA A 33 -7.24 6.24 -16.57
N LEU A 34 -8.17 6.74 -17.38
CA LEU A 34 -8.21 8.15 -17.78
C LEU A 34 -8.57 9.06 -16.59
N LYS A 35 -9.54 8.69 -15.76
CA LYS A 35 -9.86 9.41 -14.51
C LYS A 35 -8.66 9.45 -13.56
N LEU A 36 -7.96 8.35 -13.40
CA LEU A 36 -6.76 8.28 -12.56
C LEU A 36 -5.68 9.21 -13.10
N ARG A 37 -5.39 9.14 -14.41
CA ARG A 37 -4.40 10.00 -15.06
C ARG A 37 -4.78 11.49 -15.01
N TYR A 38 -6.06 11.82 -15.19
CA TYR A 38 -6.57 13.18 -15.04
C TYR A 38 -6.38 13.70 -13.62
N ARG A 39 -6.77 12.91 -12.60
CA ARG A 39 -6.59 13.25 -11.19
C ARG A 39 -5.11 13.43 -10.84
N MET A 40 -4.23 12.50 -11.22
CA MET A 40 -2.79 12.62 -10.99
C MET A 40 -2.17 13.86 -11.64
N LYS A 41 -2.71 14.34 -12.76
CA LYS A 41 -2.21 15.52 -13.45
C LYS A 41 -2.74 16.84 -12.86
N HIS A 42 -3.93 16.83 -12.25
CA HIS A 42 -4.62 18.02 -11.77
C HIS A 42 -4.73 18.12 -10.24
N ASP A 43 -4.29 17.09 -9.53
CA ASP A 43 -4.26 17.11 -8.08
C ASP A 43 -2.94 17.74 -7.62
N HIS A 44 -2.96 19.07 -7.44
CA HIS A 44 -1.80 19.86 -7.01
C HIS A 44 -1.69 19.95 -5.48
N THR A 45 -2.44 19.15 -4.74
CA THR A 45 -2.29 19.09 -3.29
C THR A 45 -1.00 18.38 -2.94
N SER A 46 -0.14 19.04 -2.17
CA SER A 46 1.02 18.37 -1.60
C SER A 46 0.54 17.22 -0.72
N PRO A 47 1.04 16.00 -0.89
CA PRO A 47 0.64 14.88 -0.06
C PRO A 47 0.95 15.18 1.41
N LYS A 48 0.08 14.75 2.30
CA LYS A 48 0.21 14.94 3.75
C LYS A 48 1.43 14.20 4.30
N TYR A 49 1.71 13.03 3.75
CA TYR A 49 2.83 12.17 4.14
C TYR A 49 3.76 11.93 2.94
N TYR A 50 5.06 11.97 3.19
CA TYR A 50 6.05 11.64 2.17
C TYR A 50 6.13 10.13 1.94
N LEU A 51 6.15 9.35 3.04
CA LEU A 51 6.24 7.89 3.00
C LEU A 51 5.26 7.28 4.01
N SER A 52 4.44 6.39 3.52
CA SER A 52 3.53 5.57 4.33
C SER A 52 3.72 4.09 4.04
N VAL A 53 3.32 3.25 4.97
CA VAL A 53 3.38 1.80 4.84
C VAL A 53 1.99 1.20 5.04
N CYS A 54 1.64 0.23 4.20
CA CYS A 54 0.45 -0.62 4.34
C CYS A 54 0.88 -2.05 4.63
N ALA A 55 0.27 -2.67 5.63
CA ALA A 55 0.45 -4.08 5.95
C ALA A 55 -0.88 -4.72 6.36
N ILE A 56 -1.04 -6.01 6.02
CA ILE A 56 -2.08 -6.87 6.56
C ILE A 56 -1.43 -7.90 7.48
N ALA A 57 -2.00 -8.12 8.66
CA ALA A 57 -1.46 -9.03 9.65
C ALA A 57 -2.54 -9.84 10.35
N LYS A 58 -2.14 -10.98 10.87
CA LYS A 58 -2.99 -11.83 11.71
C LYS A 58 -2.15 -12.48 12.82
N ASN A 59 -2.49 -12.15 14.09
CA ASN A 59 -1.81 -12.71 15.27
C ASN A 59 -0.30 -12.43 15.31
N GLU A 60 0.08 -11.20 14.96
CA GLU A 60 1.48 -10.76 14.95
C GLU A 60 1.77 -9.66 15.99
N GLY A 61 0.92 -9.57 17.01
CA GLY A 61 1.02 -8.57 18.07
C GLY A 61 2.43 -8.38 18.65
N PRO A 62 3.19 -9.46 18.99
CA PRO A 62 4.53 -9.32 19.57
C PRO A 62 5.57 -8.61 18.68
N TYR A 63 5.36 -8.60 17.36
CA TYR A 63 6.33 -8.07 16.39
C TYR A 63 6.08 -6.61 16.00
N PHE A 64 4.86 -6.10 16.22
CA PHE A 64 4.46 -4.76 15.75
C PHE A 64 5.31 -3.65 16.34
N GLU A 65 5.68 -3.69 17.60
CA GLU A 65 6.45 -2.63 18.24
C GLU A 65 7.81 -2.46 17.55
N GLU A 66 8.57 -3.55 17.37
CA GLU A 66 9.86 -3.52 16.70
C GLU A 66 9.73 -3.05 15.25
N TRP A 67 8.75 -3.58 14.52
CA TRP A 67 8.54 -3.29 13.12
C TRP A 67 8.12 -1.82 12.87
N ILE A 68 7.21 -1.27 13.68
CA ILE A 68 6.78 0.12 13.59
C ILE A 68 7.94 1.05 13.95
N GLU A 69 8.64 0.80 15.06
CA GLU A 69 9.73 1.65 15.50
C GLU A 69 10.93 1.63 14.53
N TRP A 70 11.20 0.47 13.91
CA TRP A 70 12.18 0.39 12.84
C TRP A 70 11.82 1.31 11.68
N HIS A 71 10.66 1.12 11.09
CA HIS A 71 10.25 1.86 9.91
C HIS A 71 10.05 3.36 10.19
N ARG A 72 9.60 3.71 11.40
CA ARG A 72 9.53 5.10 11.85
C ARG A 72 10.91 5.75 11.88
N LYS A 73 11.94 5.07 12.40
CA LYS A 73 13.33 5.55 12.36
C LYS A 73 13.86 5.66 10.93
N GLN A 74 13.36 4.85 10.02
CA GLN A 74 13.70 4.92 8.59
C GLN A 74 12.91 5.98 7.83
N GLY A 75 12.05 6.77 8.49
CA GLY A 75 11.36 7.90 7.91
C GLY A 75 9.94 7.61 7.42
N VAL A 76 9.30 6.54 7.86
CA VAL A 76 7.88 6.29 7.65
C VAL A 76 7.06 7.21 8.56
N GLU A 77 6.10 7.92 7.98
CA GLU A 77 5.29 8.94 8.66
C GLU A 77 3.88 8.46 9.00
N LYS A 78 3.40 7.39 8.34
CA LYS A 78 2.06 6.84 8.55
C LYS A 78 2.03 5.35 8.24
N PHE A 79 1.28 4.60 9.07
CA PHE A 79 1.04 3.17 8.88
C PHE A 79 -0.46 2.90 8.73
N TYR A 80 -0.83 2.15 7.71
CA TYR A 80 -2.17 1.65 7.46
C TYR A 80 -2.17 0.15 7.75
N ILE A 81 -2.65 -0.24 8.93
CA ILE A 81 -2.62 -1.63 9.40
C ILE A 81 -4.00 -2.24 9.25
N TYR A 82 -4.04 -3.35 8.55
CA TYR A 82 -5.23 -4.14 8.34
C TYR A 82 -5.14 -5.43 9.16
N ASP A 83 -6.00 -5.54 10.16
CA ASP A 83 -6.05 -6.69 11.06
C ASP A 83 -7.01 -7.75 10.52
N ASN A 84 -6.45 -8.85 10.06
CA ASN A 84 -7.22 -9.98 9.52
C ASN A 84 -7.64 -10.94 10.64
N GLU A 85 -8.56 -10.48 11.51
CA GLU A 85 -9.17 -11.30 12.57
C GLU A 85 -8.15 -11.82 13.61
N SER A 86 -7.24 -10.96 14.09
CA SER A 86 -6.33 -11.32 15.17
C SER A 86 -7.07 -11.58 16.48
N THR A 87 -6.63 -12.59 17.20
CA THR A 87 -7.16 -13.00 18.51
C THR A 87 -6.15 -12.85 19.65
N ASP A 88 -4.96 -12.40 19.31
CA ASP A 88 -3.84 -12.16 20.22
C ASP A 88 -3.82 -10.72 20.78
N CYS A 89 -2.64 -10.26 21.22
CA CYS A 89 -2.44 -8.90 21.71
C CYS A 89 -2.30 -7.81 20.62
N THR A 90 -2.47 -8.12 19.34
CA THR A 90 -2.26 -7.20 18.21
C THR A 90 -2.89 -5.82 18.44
N LYS A 91 -4.19 -5.77 18.70
CA LYS A 91 -4.90 -4.51 18.92
C LYS A 91 -4.40 -3.74 20.13
N LYS A 92 -4.04 -4.43 21.21
CA LYS A 92 -3.52 -3.82 22.44
C LYS A 92 -2.14 -3.20 22.20
N VAL A 93 -1.26 -3.85 21.46
CA VAL A 93 0.07 -3.34 21.11
C VAL A 93 -0.04 -2.12 20.18
N LEU A 94 -0.99 -2.14 19.24
CA LEU A 94 -1.20 -1.03 18.32
C LEU A 94 -1.87 0.19 18.96
N GLN A 95 -2.54 0.05 20.11
CA GLN A 95 -3.34 1.09 20.72
C GLN A 95 -2.59 2.43 20.92
N PRO A 96 -1.36 2.49 21.47
CA PRO A 96 -0.63 3.75 21.62
C PRO A 96 -0.32 4.45 20.28
N TYR A 97 -0.05 3.67 19.23
CA TYR A 97 0.22 4.18 17.89
C TYR A 97 -1.04 4.68 17.19
N ILE A 98 -2.19 4.06 17.47
CA ILE A 98 -3.50 4.52 16.99
C ILE A 98 -3.85 5.86 17.66
N GLU A 99 -3.71 5.95 18.97
CA GLU A 99 -3.99 7.18 19.75
C GLU A 99 -3.08 8.35 19.35
N SER A 100 -1.82 8.07 19.01
CA SER A 100 -0.90 9.10 18.48
C SER A 100 -1.21 9.53 17.04
N GLY A 101 -2.09 8.81 16.34
CA GLY A 101 -2.39 9.03 14.94
C GLY A 101 -1.33 8.48 13.97
N LEU A 102 -0.28 7.82 14.45
CA LEU A 102 0.75 7.21 13.62
C LEU A 102 0.21 6.00 12.84
N VAL A 103 -0.62 5.17 13.50
CA VAL A 103 -1.27 4.00 12.89
C VAL A 103 -2.74 4.32 12.61
N GLU A 104 -3.22 3.96 11.43
CA GLU A 104 -4.63 3.78 11.13
C GLU A 104 -4.93 2.28 11.14
N TYR A 105 -5.77 1.87 12.08
CA TYR A 105 -6.16 0.49 12.27
C TYR A 105 -7.47 0.18 11.54
N ASN A 106 -7.46 -0.84 10.71
CA ASN A 106 -8.62 -1.30 9.95
C ASN A 106 -8.86 -2.79 10.26
N TYR A 107 -10.03 -3.13 10.80
CA TYR A 107 -10.43 -4.53 10.95
C TYR A 107 -10.90 -5.06 9.60
N TRP A 108 -10.28 -6.14 9.11
CA TRP A 108 -10.48 -6.66 7.77
C TRP A 108 -10.67 -8.18 7.76
N PRO A 109 -11.90 -8.68 7.97
CA PRO A 109 -12.16 -10.11 8.08
C PRO A 109 -12.16 -10.81 6.73
N GLY A 110 -11.93 -12.12 6.76
CA GLY A 110 -12.04 -13.00 5.60
C GLY A 110 -10.74 -13.66 5.16
N GLN A 111 -10.86 -14.65 4.29
CA GLN A 111 -9.72 -15.41 3.79
C GLN A 111 -9.15 -14.77 2.51
N LYS A 112 -7.83 -14.87 2.29
CA LYS A 112 -7.13 -14.41 1.09
C LYS A 112 -7.38 -12.93 0.76
N GLN A 113 -7.41 -12.09 1.77
CA GLN A 113 -7.78 -10.67 1.66
C GLN A 113 -6.60 -9.75 1.28
N GLN A 114 -5.39 -10.24 1.16
CA GLN A 114 -4.18 -9.44 0.96
C GLN A 114 -4.31 -8.45 -0.21
N LEU A 115 -4.68 -8.91 -1.39
CA LEU A 115 -4.82 -8.02 -2.55
C LEU A 115 -5.97 -7.03 -2.40
N ALA A 116 -7.11 -7.46 -1.80
CA ALA A 116 -8.24 -6.57 -1.57
C ALA A 116 -7.90 -5.47 -0.55
N THR A 117 -7.12 -5.81 0.48
CA THR A 117 -6.58 -4.87 1.47
C THR A 117 -5.67 -3.82 0.82
N TYR A 118 -4.76 -4.24 -0.05
CA TYR A 118 -3.85 -3.33 -0.74
C TYR A 118 -4.58 -2.41 -1.72
N ASP A 119 -5.58 -2.92 -2.43
CA ASP A 119 -6.44 -2.12 -3.30
C ASP A 119 -7.23 -1.07 -2.50
N ASP A 120 -7.82 -1.45 -1.35
CA ASP A 120 -8.55 -0.54 -0.46
C ASP A 120 -7.62 0.56 0.09
N CYS A 121 -6.46 0.17 0.62
CA CYS A 121 -5.46 1.11 1.13
C CYS A 121 -5.04 2.11 0.05
N PHE A 122 -4.73 1.63 -1.14
CA PHE A 122 -4.34 2.49 -2.25
C PHE A 122 -5.46 3.46 -2.63
N GLU A 123 -6.69 2.99 -2.82
CA GLU A 123 -7.81 3.87 -3.23
C GLU A 123 -8.14 4.93 -2.18
N ARG A 124 -8.03 4.60 -0.89
CA ARG A 124 -8.31 5.55 0.20
C ARG A 124 -7.21 6.59 0.39
N HIS A 125 -5.93 6.19 0.28
CA HIS A 125 -4.81 6.99 0.78
C HIS A 125 -3.84 7.48 -0.30
N ARG A 126 -4.02 7.13 -1.60
CA ARG A 126 -3.15 7.51 -2.71
C ARG A 126 -2.98 9.04 -2.92
N LEU A 127 -3.89 9.85 -2.40
CA LEU A 127 -3.77 11.31 -2.44
C LEU A 127 -3.16 11.90 -1.17
N GLU A 128 -3.09 11.10 -0.10
CA GLU A 128 -2.53 11.53 1.18
C GLU A 128 -1.04 11.22 1.30
N THR A 129 -0.53 10.28 0.53
CA THR A 129 0.86 9.87 0.58
C THR A 129 1.55 9.97 -0.77
N ARG A 130 2.80 10.40 -0.77
CA ARG A 130 3.63 10.45 -1.99
C ARG A 130 4.14 9.06 -2.37
N TRP A 131 4.59 8.31 -1.37
CA TRP A 131 5.05 6.93 -1.51
C TRP A 131 4.29 6.03 -0.55
N LEU A 132 3.71 4.97 -1.09
CA LEU A 132 3.06 3.92 -0.30
C LEU A 132 3.83 2.63 -0.51
N ALA A 133 4.54 2.19 0.53
CA ALA A 133 5.14 0.86 0.56
C ALA A 133 4.11 -0.16 1.03
N VAL A 134 4.13 -1.33 0.43
CA VAL A 134 3.28 -2.46 0.78
C VAL A 134 4.21 -3.60 1.14
N ILE A 135 4.25 -3.96 2.41
CA ILE A 135 5.18 -4.96 2.96
C ILE A 135 4.50 -5.80 4.04
N ASP A 136 4.99 -7.01 4.26
CA ASP A 136 4.55 -7.89 5.33
C ASP A 136 5.29 -7.57 6.65
N LEU A 137 4.80 -8.08 7.79
CA LEU A 137 5.39 -7.77 9.09
C LEU A 137 6.76 -8.43 9.35
N ASP A 138 7.11 -9.42 8.60
CA ASP A 138 8.44 -10.06 8.63
C ASP A 138 9.46 -9.37 7.69
N GLU A 139 9.04 -8.34 6.97
CA GLU A 139 9.88 -7.58 6.06
C GLU A 139 10.34 -6.25 6.67
N PHE A 140 11.65 -5.96 6.54
CA PHE A 140 12.27 -4.72 6.99
C PHE A 140 12.96 -4.02 5.82
N ILE A 141 12.51 -2.80 5.49
CA ILE A 141 13.14 -2.01 4.43
C ILE A 141 14.44 -1.41 4.96
N VAL A 142 15.55 -1.76 4.30
CA VAL A 142 16.88 -1.28 4.67
C VAL A 142 17.50 -0.53 3.49
N PRO A 143 17.64 0.80 3.56
CA PRO A 143 18.39 1.55 2.55
C PRO A 143 19.88 1.24 2.68
N MET A 144 20.48 0.66 1.62
CA MET A 144 21.87 0.17 1.67
C MET A 144 22.92 1.28 1.56
N ARG A 145 22.60 2.44 1.02
CA ARG A 145 23.53 3.55 0.77
C ARG A 145 23.14 4.84 1.45
N ASP A 146 21.83 5.03 1.67
CA ASP A 146 21.26 6.21 2.26
C ASP A 146 20.94 5.98 3.73
N LYS A 147 20.77 7.05 4.52
CA LYS A 147 20.49 6.93 5.96
C LYS A 147 19.04 6.58 6.23
N THR A 148 18.13 6.98 5.33
CA THR A 148 16.70 6.79 5.46
C THR A 148 16.06 6.41 4.13
N ILE A 149 14.87 5.82 4.18
CA ILE A 149 14.10 5.48 2.98
C ILE A 149 13.74 6.75 2.16
N PRO A 150 13.29 7.87 2.76
CA PRO A 150 13.07 9.12 2.02
C PRO A 150 14.30 9.66 1.28
N GLU A 151 15.49 9.47 1.81
CA GLU A 151 16.74 9.86 1.10
C GLU A 151 16.96 9.01 -0.15
N PHE A 152 16.70 7.71 -0.05
CA PHE A 152 16.76 6.79 -1.19
C PHE A 152 15.71 7.09 -2.28
N LEU A 153 14.53 7.60 -1.90
CA LEU A 153 13.41 7.86 -2.81
C LEU A 153 13.46 9.25 -3.49
N ARG A 154 14.45 10.07 -3.18
CA ARG A 154 14.65 11.40 -3.81
C ARG A 154 15.31 11.30 -5.16
#